data_8374e3930379178d4e0e4dda6d1cdd00
#
_entry.id   8374e3930379178d4e0e4dda6d1cdd00
#
_cell.length_a   1.000
_cell.length_b   1.000
_cell.length_c   1.000
_cell.angle_alpha   90.00
_cell.angle_beta   90.00
_cell.angle_gamma   90.00
#
_symmetry.space_group_name_H-M   'P 1'
#
loop_
_entity.id
_entity.type
_entity.pdbx_description
1 polymer ?
#
loop_
_entity_poly.entity_id
_entity_poly.type
_entity_poly.pdbx_seq_one_letter_code
_entity_poly.pdbx_strand_id
1 'polypeptide(L)'
;MKFELLLLPLSIMATTLLIIITFATSFIGAAIVHPYLVRFAKIKNIVDNPNTRKLQLRPVPVLGGLAIFFGIVAGLLAAHAVIDSSELFVVVSPMMIMTYIGALDDVLDISPIIRLIMQIITVLILIYIGDLSLNNLHGLWGVGEMPEYVYVPLTIVSVVGIINALNLIDGADGLFSIFCISVCAIFGMIFFVAEDYALFALAVACVGSLIPFLLHNAFGIESKMFVGDGGSLQMGVVLSVFVMEVICNPSYGAVAHKSNIALVPFVLSTLSMPVFDTLRVMTARIARGISPLIGDKTHLHHTFIGLGISHIGTAVLISLLNLMVVGAWYLSAQNGASADVQLYVVIGCALLLDWGIYYTIQLLDRLYPEQMQRARIWKSEHRPSRRIFDFMRKIVDKI
;
A
#
# COMPACT_ATOMS: atom_id res chain seq x y z
N MET A 1 -19.64 -25.61 -23.62
CA MET A 1 -20.66 -24.54 -23.61
C MET A 1 -20.64 -23.63 -22.37
N LYS A 2 -19.78 -23.86 -21.35
CA LYS A 2 -19.58 -22.95 -20.20
C LYS A 2 -18.33 -22.04 -20.33
N PHE A 3 -17.43 -22.32 -21.27
CA PHE A 3 -16.17 -21.58 -21.44
C PHE A 3 -16.25 -20.33 -22.34
N GLU A 4 -17.27 -20.21 -23.16
CA GLU A 4 -17.44 -19.04 -24.06
C GLU A 4 -18.20 -17.87 -23.42
N LEU A 5 -18.88 -18.08 -22.28
CA LEU A 5 -19.55 -16.98 -21.54
C LEU A 5 -18.58 -16.10 -20.73
N LEU A 6 -17.34 -16.54 -20.52
CA LEU A 6 -16.31 -15.85 -19.72
C LEU A 6 -15.57 -14.74 -20.51
N LEU A 7 -15.78 -14.64 -21.84
CA LEU A 7 -15.04 -13.70 -22.70
C LEU A 7 -15.87 -12.54 -23.25
N LEU A 8 -17.13 -12.40 -22.82
CA LEU A 8 -17.94 -11.23 -23.22
C LEU A 8 -17.69 -10.08 -22.22
N PRO A 9 -17.35 -8.86 -22.73
CA PRO A 9 -17.25 -7.70 -21.85
C PRO A 9 -18.54 -7.52 -21.07
N LEU A 10 -18.43 -7.25 -19.76
CA LEU A 10 -19.60 -6.96 -18.93
C LEU A 10 -20.37 -5.78 -19.53
N SER A 11 -21.70 -5.87 -19.56
CA SER A 11 -22.50 -4.72 -19.93
C SER A 11 -22.20 -3.53 -18.99
N ILE A 12 -22.35 -2.31 -19.48
CA ILE A 12 -22.15 -1.09 -18.67
C ILE A 12 -22.96 -1.17 -17.37
N MET A 13 -24.18 -1.71 -17.43
CA MET A 13 -25.05 -1.87 -16.26
C MET A 13 -24.46 -2.88 -15.26
N ALA A 14 -23.97 -4.02 -15.71
CA ALA A 14 -23.35 -5.03 -14.84
C ALA A 14 -22.06 -4.52 -14.21
N THR A 15 -21.23 -3.81 -14.96
CA THR A 15 -20.02 -3.19 -14.43
C THR A 15 -20.34 -2.11 -13.38
N THR A 16 -21.34 -1.26 -13.64
CA THR A 16 -21.78 -0.25 -12.67
C THR A 16 -22.31 -0.91 -11.40
N LEU A 17 -23.10 -1.97 -11.53
CA LEU A 17 -23.60 -2.75 -10.39
C LEU A 17 -22.45 -3.37 -9.60
N LEU A 18 -21.47 -3.96 -10.28
CA LEU A 18 -20.27 -4.54 -9.65
C LEU A 18 -19.53 -3.50 -8.80
N ILE A 19 -19.27 -2.31 -9.34
CA ILE A 19 -18.60 -1.22 -8.61
C ILE A 19 -19.42 -0.83 -7.38
N ILE A 20 -20.70 -0.53 -7.56
CA ILE A 20 -21.54 -0.02 -6.46
C ILE A 20 -21.69 -1.06 -5.35
N ILE A 21 -22.01 -2.30 -5.68
CA ILE A 21 -22.26 -3.34 -4.67
C ILE A 21 -20.97 -3.70 -3.94
N THR A 22 -19.87 -3.86 -4.66
CA THR A 22 -18.56 -4.18 -4.07
C THR A 22 -18.08 -3.07 -3.16
N PHE A 23 -18.09 -1.82 -3.64
CA PHE A 23 -17.68 -0.67 -2.85
C PHE A 23 -18.55 -0.48 -1.61
N ALA A 24 -19.89 -0.47 -1.79
CA ALA A 24 -20.81 -0.20 -0.69
C ALA A 24 -20.72 -1.28 0.41
N THR A 25 -20.67 -2.56 0.02
CA THR A 25 -20.57 -3.66 1.00
C THR A 25 -19.22 -3.70 1.70
N SER A 26 -18.11 -3.40 0.99
CA SER A 26 -16.79 -3.26 1.62
C SER A 26 -16.75 -2.11 2.61
N PHE A 27 -17.26 -0.95 2.21
CA PHE A 27 -17.34 0.24 3.06
C PHE A 27 -18.18 -0.02 4.32
N ILE A 28 -19.39 -0.53 4.14
CA ILE A 28 -20.33 -0.83 5.23
C ILE A 28 -19.76 -1.91 6.16
N GLY A 29 -19.17 -2.98 5.59
CA GLY A 29 -18.55 -4.05 6.35
C GLY A 29 -17.43 -3.56 7.27
N ALA A 30 -16.50 -2.78 6.72
CA ALA A 30 -15.42 -2.17 7.50
C ALA A 30 -15.96 -1.16 8.54
N ALA A 31 -16.92 -0.31 8.18
CA ALA A 31 -17.50 0.70 9.06
C ALA A 31 -18.26 0.07 10.25
N ILE A 32 -19.01 -1.03 10.02
CA ILE A 32 -19.74 -1.73 11.09
C ILE A 32 -18.76 -2.41 12.05
N VAL A 33 -17.73 -3.08 11.54
CA VAL A 33 -16.82 -3.88 12.37
C VAL A 33 -15.86 -3.00 13.18
N HIS A 34 -15.47 -1.85 12.65
CA HIS A 34 -14.49 -0.94 13.26
C HIS A 34 -14.80 -0.58 14.72
N PRO A 35 -15.99 -0.05 15.12
CA PRO A 35 -16.25 0.35 16.51
C PRO A 35 -16.24 -0.83 17.47
N TYR A 36 -16.66 -2.02 17.03
CA TYR A 36 -16.59 -3.24 17.85
C TYR A 36 -15.14 -3.65 18.11
N LEU A 37 -14.26 -3.57 17.11
CA LEU A 37 -12.84 -3.86 17.29
C LEU A 37 -12.16 -2.84 18.20
N VAL A 38 -12.46 -1.55 18.07
CA VAL A 38 -11.96 -0.50 18.99
C VAL A 38 -12.35 -0.81 20.42
N ARG A 39 -13.63 -1.14 20.66
CA ARG A 39 -14.14 -1.49 22.00
C ARG A 39 -13.48 -2.75 22.53
N PHE A 40 -13.39 -3.80 21.72
CA PHE A 40 -12.74 -5.06 22.08
C PHE A 40 -11.27 -4.86 22.45
N ALA A 41 -10.52 -4.14 21.61
CA ALA A 41 -9.11 -3.86 21.85
C ALA A 41 -8.87 -3.06 23.13
N LYS A 42 -9.72 -2.04 23.41
CA LYS A 42 -9.66 -1.28 24.67
C LYS A 42 -9.93 -2.18 25.89
N ILE A 43 -10.95 -3.06 25.85
CA ILE A 43 -11.29 -3.97 26.96
C ILE A 43 -10.16 -4.99 27.21
N LYS A 44 -9.56 -5.49 26.13
CA LYS A 44 -8.48 -6.51 26.21
C LYS A 44 -7.09 -5.89 26.33
N ASN A 45 -6.97 -4.57 26.37
CA ASN A 45 -5.69 -3.84 26.42
C ASN A 45 -4.77 -4.18 25.25
N ILE A 46 -5.34 -4.44 24.07
CA ILE A 46 -4.62 -4.64 22.80
C ILE A 46 -4.40 -3.25 22.18
N VAL A 47 -3.44 -2.53 22.74
CA VAL A 47 -3.19 -1.13 22.41
C VAL A 47 -1.70 -0.88 22.27
N ASP A 48 -1.35 -0.03 21.33
CA ASP A 48 -0.01 0.51 21.22
C ASP A 48 0.20 1.62 22.23
N ASN A 49 1.08 1.38 23.20
CA ASN A 49 1.36 2.33 24.29
C ASN A 49 2.37 3.41 23.83
N PRO A 50 2.16 4.68 24.26
CA PRO A 50 3.12 5.74 24.01
C PRO A 50 4.49 5.40 24.58
N ASN A 51 5.55 5.69 23.82
CA ASN A 51 6.93 5.67 24.27
C ASN A 51 7.72 6.82 23.65
N THR A 52 8.99 6.98 24.02
CA THR A 52 9.86 8.08 23.53
C THR A 52 10.12 8.06 22.02
N ARG A 53 9.85 6.94 21.37
CA ARG A 53 10.03 6.77 19.91
C ARG A 53 8.76 7.05 19.12
N LYS A 54 7.57 6.97 19.74
CA LYS A 54 6.27 7.06 19.08
C LYS A 54 5.71 8.48 19.06
N LEU A 55 4.86 8.76 18.09
CA LEU A 55 4.27 10.09 17.90
C LEU A 55 2.97 10.29 18.69
N GLN A 56 2.28 9.19 19.06
CA GLN A 56 1.03 9.26 19.81
C GLN A 56 1.29 9.55 21.31
N LEU A 57 0.33 10.27 21.91
CA LEU A 57 0.36 10.65 23.34
C LEU A 57 -0.57 9.81 24.21
N ARG A 58 -1.38 8.93 23.62
CA ARG A 58 -2.36 8.05 24.29
C ARG A 58 -2.26 6.64 23.73
N PRO A 59 -2.64 5.60 24.51
CA PRO A 59 -2.76 4.25 23.98
C PRO A 59 -3.79 4.21 22.84
N VAL A 60 -3.43 3.57 21.71
CA VAL A 60 -4.28 3.46 20.52
C VAL A 60 -4.43 1.98 20.15
N PRO A 61 -5.66 1.47 19.95
CA PRO A 61 -5.90 0.12 19.45
C PRO A 61 -5.17 -0.19 18.13
N VAL A 62 -4.74 -1.43 17.93
CA VAL A 62 -3.92 -1.85 16.76
C VAL A 62 -4.57 -2.95 15.89
N LEU A 63 -5.89 -3.10 15.94
CA LEU A 63 -6.63 -4.13 15.21
C LEU A 63 -7.26 -3.65 13.89
N GLY A 64 -6.77 -2.54 13.31
CA GLY A 64 -7.33 -1.94 12.09
C GLY A 64 -7.31 -2.87 10.87
N GLY A 65 -6.28 -3.69 10.77
CA GLY A 65 -6.17 -4.69 9.72
C GLY A 65 -7.36 -5.66 9.67
N LEU A 66 -7.92 -6.05 10.81
CA LEU A 66 -9.10 -6.91 10.84
C LEU A 66 -10.34 -6.20 10.27
N ALA A 67 -10.54 -4.92 10.54
CA ALA A 67 -11.67 -4.18 9.97
C ALA A 67 -11.56 -4.09 8.44
N ILE A 68 -10.35 -3.81 7.93
CA ILE A 68 -10.06 -3.77 6.50
C ILE A 68 -10.30 -5.15 5.87
N PHE A 69 -9.79 -6.23 6.49
CA PHE A 69 -10.00 -7.59 6.03
C PHE A 69 -11.49 -7.95 5.90
N PHE A 70 -12.28 -7.70 6.94
CA PHE A 70 -13.72 -7.93 6.91
C PHE A 70 -14.43 -7.14 5.81
N GLY A 71 -14.05 -5.88 5.62
CA GLY A 71 -14.58 -5.06 4.54
C GLY A 71 -14.26 -5.63 3.16
N ILE A 72 -13.01 -6.02 2.90
CA ILE A 72 -12.59 -6.63 1.64
C ILE A 72 -13.39 -7.91 1.37
N VAL A 73 -13.44 -8.84 2.34
CA VAL A 73 -14.16 -10.11 2.19
C VAL A 73 -15.66 -9.89 1.93
N ALA A 74 -16.29 -8.95 2.66
CA ALA A 74 -17.70 -8.61 2.43
C ALA A 74 -17.94 -8.09 1.01
N GLY A 75 -17.05 -7.23 0.50
CA GLY A 75 -17.13 -6.72 -0.87
C GLY A 75 -16.95 -7.81 -1.91
N LEU A 76 -15.99 -8.71 -1.73
CA LEU A 76 -15.75 -9.82 -2.65
C LEU A 76 -16.92 -10.82 -2.67
N LEU A 77 -17.53 -11.11 -1.52
CA LEU A 77 -18.73 -11.93 -1.45
C LEU A 77 -19.90 -11.29 -2.22
N ALA A 78 -20.04 -9.97 -2.15
CA ALA A 78 -21.07 -9.26 -2.92
C ALA A 78 -20.72 -9.20 -4.42
N ALA A 79 -19.45 -9.02 -4.78
CA ALA A 79 -18.98 -9.07 -6.17
C ALA A 79 -19.25 -10.43 -6.81
N HIS A 80 -19.11 -11.52 -6.05
CA HIS A 80 -19.38 -12.88 -6.52
C HIS A 80 -20.82 -13.10 -6.99
N ALA A 81 -21.76 -12.27 -6.53
CA ALA A 81 -23.13 -12.30 -7.02
C ALA A 81 -23.29 -11.73 -8.46
N VAL A 82 -22.30 -11.01 -8.96
CA VAL A 82 -22.31 -10.34 -10.28
C VAL A 82 -21.35 -11.02 -11.26
N ILE A 83 -20.18 -11.46 -10.77
CA ILE A 83 -19.11 -12.10 -11.53
C ILE A 83 -18.63 -13.36 -10.83
N ASP A 84 -18.04 -14.30 -11.57
CA ASP A 84 -17.27 -15.36 -10.93
C ASP A 84 -15.93 -14.79 -10.43
N SER A 85 -15.73 -14.84 -9.12
CA SER A 85 -14.52 -14.38 -8.43
C SER A 85 -13.86 -15.50 -7.63
N SER A 86 -14.16 -16.76 -7.98
CA SER A 86 -13.62 -17.94 -7.28
C SER A 86 -12.10 -18.05 -7.31
N GLU A 87 -11.46 -17.54 -8.38
CA GLU A 87 -9.99 -17.46 -8.49
C GLU A 87 -9.35 -16.59 -7.38
N LEU A 88 -10.07 -15.62 -6.81
CA LEU A 88 -9.56 -14.79 -5.71
C LEU A 88 -9.35 -15.53 -4.39
N PHE A 89 -9.81 -16.79 -4.24
CA PHE A 89 -9.49 -17.61 -3.06
C PHE A 89 -7.98 -17.79 -2.88
N VAL A 90 -7.23 -17.85 -3.98
CA VAL A 90 -5.76 -17.92 -3.97
C VAL A 90 -5.15 -16.65 -3.37
N VAL A 91 -5.82 -15.51 -3.45
CA VAL A 91 -5.38 -14.24 -2.87
C VAL A 91 -5.87 -14.07 -1.44
N VAL A 92 -7.14 -14.38 -1.18
CA VAL A 92 -7.77 -14.22 0.14
C VAL A 92 -7.09 -15.10 1.19
N SER A 93 -6.66 -16.32 0.83
CA SER A 93 -6.01 -17.24 1.76
C SER A 93 -4.67 -16.72 2.28
N PRO A 94 -3.69 -16.31 1.44
CA PRO A 94 -2.46 -15.66 1.89
C PRO A 94 -2.70 -14.35 2.62
N MET A 95 -3.68 -13.56 2.18
CA MET A 95 -4.07 -12.33 2.86
C MET A 95 -4.56 -12.61 4.29
N MET A 96 -5.37 -13.66 4.50
CA MET A 96 -5.83 -14.10 5.81
C MET A 96 -4.67 -14.57 6.70
N ILE A 97 -3.72 -15.33 6.14
CA ILE A 97 -2.53 -15.79 6.87
C ILE A 97 -1.74 -14.58 7.37
N MET A 98 -1.47 -13.59 6.51
CA MET A 98 -0.70 -12.41 6.88
C MET A 98 -1.47 -11.49 7.84
N THR A 99 -2.79 -11.40 7.72
CA THR A 99 -3.64 -10.68 8.69
C THR A 99 -3.52 -11.32 10.08
N TYR A 100 -3.58 -12.64 10.14
CA TYR A 100 -3.48 -13.38 11.41
C TYR A 100 -2.08 -13.27 12.04
N ILE A 101 -1.02 -13.45 11.24
CA ILE A 101 0.37 -13.33 11.71
C ILE A 101 0.66 -11.90 12.19
N GLY A 102 0.22 -10.88 11.45
CA GLY A 102 0.41 -9.50 11.86
C GLY A 102 -0.40 -9.15 13.12
N ALA A 103 -1.63 -9.63 13.25
CA ALA A 103 -2.40 -9.43 14.47
C ALA A 103 -1.78 -10.16 15.68
N LEU A 104 -1.13 -11.32 15.49
CA LEU A 104 -0.33 -11.97 16.52
C LEU A 104 0.92 -11.17 16.88
N ASP A 105 1.58 -10.56 15.89
CA ASP A 105 2.74 -9.71 16.11
C ASP A 105 2.37 -8.47 16.97
N ASP A 106 1.28 -7.81 16.64
CA ASP A 106 0.73 -6.67 17.40
C ASP A 106 0.41 -7.02 18.87
N VAL A 107 0.13 -8.28 19.18
CA VAL A 107 -0.26 -8.73 20.53
C VAL A 107 0.89 -9.36 21.30
N LEU A 108 1.72 -10.17 20.62
CA LEU A 108 2.72 -11.05 21.24
C LEU A 108 4.16 -10.61 20.96
N ASP A 109 4.39 -9.61 20.11
CA ASP A 109 5.73 -9.15 19.69
C ASP A 109 6.59 -10.33 19.20
N ILE A 110 6.13 -10.99 18.13
CA ILE A 110 6.79 -12.20 17.59
C ILE A 110 8.13 -11.88 16.95
N SER A 111 9.02 -12.88 16.97
CA SER A 111 10.34 -12.73 16.36
C SER A 111 10.28 -12.31 14.89
N PRO A 112 11.09 -11.32 14.45
CA PRO A 112 11.19 -10.92 13.04
C PRO A 112 11.52 -12.07 12.09
N ILE A 113 12.21 -13.11 12.59
CA ILE A 113 12.53 -14.31 11.81
C ILE A 113 11.27 -15.12 11.50
N ILE A 114 10.39 -15.30 12.50
CA ILE A 114 9.12 -16.03 12.29
C ILE A 114 8.26 -15.27 11.27
N ARG A 115 8.16 -13.95 11.39
CA ARG A 115 7.45 -13.10 10.44
C ARG A 115 8.01 -13.25 9.02
N LEU A 116 9.34 -13.22 8.86
CA LEU A 116 10.00 -13.41 7.57
C LEU A 116 9.72 -14.81 6.98
N ILE A 117 9.79 -15.87 7.79
CA ILE A 117 9.48 -17.24 7.34
C ILE A 117 8.03 -17.32 6.84
N MET A 118 7.08 -16.73 7.57
CA MET A 118 5.67 -16.74 7.17
C MET A 118 5.41 -15.92 5.90
N GLN A 119 6.13 -14.80 5.71
CA GLN A 119 6.11 -14.06 4.44
C GLN A 119 6.61 -14.93 3.29
N ILE A 120 7.74 -15.62 3.45
CA ILE A 120 8.29 -16.52 2.42
C ILE A 120 7.30 -17.66 2.10
N ILE A 121 6.71 -18.31 3.11
CA ILE A 121 5.70 -19.34 2.90
C ILE A 121 4.52 -18.79 2.10
N THR A 122 4.04 -17.60 2.44
CA THR A 122 2.96 -16.92 1.72
C THR A 122 3.31 -16.69 0.25
N VAL A 123 4.55 -16.26 -0.03
CA VAL A 123 5.02 -16.07 -1.42
C VAL A 123 5.10 -17.39 -2.16
N LEU A 124 5.58 -18.45 -1.54
CA LEU A 124 5.62 -19.78 -2.15
C LEU A 124 4.22 -20.34 -2.47
N ILE A 125 3.22 -20.06 -1.62
CA ILE A 125 1.82 -20.39 -1.91
C ILE A 125 1.35 -19.63 -3.16
N LEU A 126 1.65 -18.33 -3.28
CA LEU A 126 1.28 -17.53 -4.45
C LEU A 126 1.97 -18.04 -5.71
N ILE A 127 3.24 -18.45 -5.65
CA ILE A 127 3.99 -18.98 -6.81
C ILE A 127 3.45 -20.34 -7.24
N TYR A 128 3.36 -21.31 -6.33
CA TYR A 128 3.12 -22.72 -6.70
C TYR A 128 1.64 -23.13 -6.72
N ILE A 129 0.77 -22.39 -6.05
CA ILE A 129 -0.68 -22.66 -6.03
C ILE A 129 -1.42 -21.60 -6.86
N GLY A 130 -0.93 -20.37 -6.85
CA GLY A 130 -1.53 -19.25 -7.54
C GLY A 130 -1.00 -19.02 -8.96
N ASP A 131 0.08 -19.70 -9.37
CA ASP A 131 0.80 -19.45 -10.63
C ASP A 131 1.25 -17.97 -10.80
N LEU A 132 1.43 -17.26 -9.67
CA LEU A 132 1.77 -15.84 -9.63
C LEU A 132 3.28 -15.66 -9.39
N SER A 133 3.97 -15.03 -10.34
CA SER A 133 5.42 -14.84 -10.20
C SER A 133 5.94 -13.67 -11.06
N LEU A 134 7.15 -13.22 -10.78
CA LEU A 134 7.87 -12.27 -11.62
C LEU A 134 8.69 -13.02 -12.67
N ASN A 135 8.05 -13.80 -13.53
CA ASN A 135 8.68 -14.72 -14.47
C ASN A 135 9.10 -14.09 -15.80
N ASN A 136 8.68 -12.85 -16.08
CA ASN A 136 8.94 -12.19 -17.35
C ASN A 136 9.28 -10.71 -17.14
N LEU A 137 10.37 -10.23 -17.73
CA LEU A 137 10.74 -8.81 -17.71
C LEU A 137 10.25 -8.04 -18.95
N HIS A 138 9.46 -8.69 -19.84
CA HIS A 138 8.82 -8.05 -20.99
C HIS A 138 9.80 -7.28 -21.89
N GLY A 139 10.99 -7.86 -22.12
CA GLY A 139 12.01 -7.26 -22.99
C GLY A 139 12.87 -6.19 -22.34
N LEU A 140 12.68 -5.89 -21.05
CA LEU A 140 13.54 -4.99 -20.31
C LEU A 140 14.98 -5.49 -20.32
N TRP A 141 15.93 -4.65 -20.79
CA TRP A 141 17.33 -5.00 -21.04
C TRP A 141 17.51 -6.21 -21.96
N GLY A 142 16.55 -6.47 -22.85
CA GLY A 142 16.52 -7.63 -23.71
C GLY A 142 16.13 -8.94 -23.02
N VAL A 143 15.74 -8.90 -21.73
CA VAL A 143 15.30 -10.07 -20.97
C VAL A 143 13.79 -10.25 -21.08
N GLY A 144 13.35 -11.41 -21.58
CA GLY A 144 11.95 -11.84 -21.61
C GLY A 144 11.64 -12.78 -20.44
N GLU A 145 11.20 -14.00 -20.76
CA GLU A 145 10.94 -15.05 -19.77
C GLU A 145 12.22 -15.51 -19.08
N MET A 146 12.10 -15.75 -17.79
CA MET A 146 13.20 -16.19 -16.92
C MET A 146 12.98 -17.64 -16.46
N PRO A 147 14.07 -18.44 -16.30
CA PRO A 147 13.96 -19.78 -15.74
C PRO A 147 13.60 -19.73 -14.24
N GLU A 148 13.00 -20.82 -13.75
CA GLU A 148 12.46 -20.92 -12.39
C GLU A 148 13.49 -20.58 -11.30
N TYR A 149 14.72 -21.06 -11.43
CA TYR A 149 15.80 -20.79 -10.48
C TYR A 149 16.21 -19.30 -10.40
N VAL A 150 15.75 -18.45 -11.33
CA VAL A 150 15.95 -17.00 -11.34
C VAL A 150 14.69 -16.30 -10.83
N TYR A 151 13.52 -16.61 -11.43
CA TYR A 151 12.31 -15.85 -11.06
C TYR A 151 11.79 -16.17 -9.66
N VAL A 152 11.95 -17.40 -9.15
CA VAL A 152 11.47 -17.73 -7.80
C VAL A 152 12.19 -16.91 -6.72
N PRO A 153 13.54 -16.88 -6.65
CA PRO A 153 14.23 -16.01 -5.70
C PRO A 153 13.90 -14.51 -5.91
N LEU A 154 13.81 -14.06 -7.16
CA LEU A 154 13.44 -12.69 -7.49
C LEU A 154 12.05 -12.33 -6.95
N THR A 155 11.07 -13.21 -7.17
CA THR A 155 9.71 -13.03 -6.66
C THR A 155 9.69 -12.98 -5.14
N ILE A 156 10.39 -13.91 -4.46
CA ILE A 156 10.46 -13.93 -2.99
C ILE A 156 11.03 -12.60 -2.47
N VAL A 157 12.19 -12.17 -2.98
CA VAL A 157 12.84 -10.93 -2.53
C VAL A 157 11.96 -9.72 -2.80
N SER A 158 11.33 -9.64 -3.97
CA SER A 158 10.48 -8.50 -4.36
C SER A 158 9.22 -8.44 -3.51
N VAL A 159 8.50 -9.55 -3.35
CA VAL A 159 7.24 -9.59 -2.59
C VAL A 159 7.48 -9.35 -1.11
N VAL A 160 8.48 -10.01 -0.50
CA VAL A 160 8.89 -9.75 0.89
C VAL A 160 9.32 -8.29 1.05
N GLY A 161 10.04 -7.74 0.07
CA GLY A 161 10.42 -6.33 0.03
C GLY A 161 9.21 -5.39 0.00
N ILE A 162 8.21 -5.64 -0.85
CA ILE A 162 6.96 -4.86 -0.93
C ILE A 162 6.18 -4.94 0.39
N ILE A 163 5.99 -6.14 0.95
CA ILE A 163 5.28 -6.34 2.22
C ILE A 163 5.94 -5.53 3.34
N ASN A 164 7.26 -5.61 3.47
CA ASN A 164 7.98 -4.86 4.51
C ASN A 164 8.02 -3.35 4.22
N ALA A 165 8.14 -2.91 2.97
CA ALA A 165 8.10 -1.50 2.62
C ALA A 165 6.75 -0.85 2.98
N LEU A 166 5.63 -1.57 2.77
CA LEU A 166 4.30 -1.12 3.16
C LEU A 166 4.10 -1.13 4.68
N ASN A 167 4.69 -2.07 5.40
CA ASN A 167 4.68 -2.06 6.86
C ASN A 167 5.48 -0.84 7.41
N LEU A 168 6.59 -0.49 6.79
CA LEU A 168 7.42 0.64 7.21
C LEU A 168 6.83 2.01 6.87
N ILE A 169 5.94 2.13 5.88
CA ILE A 169 5.27 3.40 5.56
C ILE A 169 4.17 3.75 6.57
N ASP A 170 3.67 2.79 7.36
CA ASP A 170 2.64 3.01 8.38
C ASP A 170 3.18 3.72 9.63
N GLY A 171 3.76 4.90 9.44
CA GLY A 171 4.30 5.73 10.54
C GLY A 171 3.58 7.05 10.78
N ALA A 172 2.53 7.36 9.99
CA ALA A 172 1.76 8.61 10.14
C ALA A 172 0.28 8.38 9.87
N ASP A 173 -0.58 9.01 10.68
CA ASP A 173 -2.04 8.88 10.54
C ASP A 173 -2.49 9.20 9.11
N GLY A 174 -3.23 8.29 8.51
CA GLY A 174 -3.77 8.38 7.15
C GLY A 174 -2.80 8.04 6.03
N LEU A 175 -1.47 8.00 6.26
CA LEU A 175 -0.47 7.79 5.21
C LEU A 175 -0.66 6.44 4.52
N PHE A 176 -0.69 5.37 5.29
CA PHE A 176 -0.90 4.02 4.78
C PHE A 176 -2.19 3.92 3.93
N SER A 177 -3.31 4.43 4.47
CA SER A 177 -4.60 4.32 3.78
C SER A 177 -4.66 5.14 2.51
N ILE A 178 -4.22 6.41 2.53
CA ILE A 178 -4.22 7.29 1.33
C ILE A 178 -3.32 6.70 0.26
N PHE A 179 -2.14 6.20 0.63
CA PHE A 179 -1.24 5.53 -0.28
C PHE A 179 -1.87 4.29 -0.91
N CYS A 180 -2.36 3.34 -0.10
CA CYS A 180 -2.98 2.11 -0.60
C CYS A 180 -4.23 2.38 -1.45
N ILE A 181 -5.09 3.36 -1.09
CA ILE A 181 -6.23 3.78 -1.91
C ILE A 181 -5.77 4.26 -3.28
N SER A 182 -4.73 5.10 -3.35
CA SER A 182 -4.22 5.63 -4.62
C SER A 182 -3.64 4.52 -5.50
N VAL A 183 -2.89 3.59 -4.93
CA VAL A 183 -2.31 2.45 -5.65
C VAL A 183 -3.39 1.47 -6.12
N CYS A 184 -4.35 1.11 -5.26
CA CYS A 184 -5.48 0.27 -5.65
C CYS A 184 -6.32 0.90 -6.76
N ALA A 185 -6.51 2.23 -6.77
CA ALA A 185 -7.20 2.92 -7.85
C ALA A 185 -6.43 2.83 -9.18
N ILE A 186 -5.09 2.96 -9.16
CA ILE A 186 -4.25 2.85 -10.36
C ILE A 186 -4.30 1.41 -10.92
N PHE A 187 -4.11 0.39 -10.06
CA PHE A 187 -4.20 -1.00 -10.48
C PHE A 187 -5.63 -1.36 -10.94
N GLY A 188 -6.65 -0.85 -10.26
CA GLY A 188 -8.04 -1.02 -10.68
C GLY A 188 -8.31 -0.50 -12.09
N MET A 189 -7.71 0.61 -12.49
CA MET A 189 -7.83 1.11 -13.87
C MET A 189 -7.23 0.14 -14.90
N ILE A 190 -6.05 -0.43 -14.64
CA ILE A 190 -5.45 -1.38 -15.60
C ILE A 190 -6.22 -2.70 -15.65
N PHE A 191 -6.71 -3.20 -14.52
CA PHE A 191 -7.56 -4.39 -14.46
C PHE A 191 -8.88 -4.19 -15.22
N PHE A 192 -9.50 -3.01 -15.06
CA PHE A 192 -10.69 -2.65 -15.80
C PHE A 192 -10.46 -2.63 -17.32
N VAL A 193 -9.34 -2.02 -17.77
CA VAL A 193 -8.98 -1.96 -19.20
C VAL A 193 -8.62 -3.33 -19.75
N ALA A 194 -8.04 -4.21 -18.93
CA ALA A 194 -7.73 -5.59 -19.28
C ALA A 194 -8.95 -6.53 -19.20
N GLU A 195 -10.11 -6.02 -18.78
CA GLU A 195 -11.35 -6.79 -18.56
C GLU A 195 -11.20 -7.88 -17.47
N ASP A 196 -10.22 -7.73 -16.59
CA ASP A 196 -10.03 -8.58 -15.41
C ASP A 196 -10.94 -8.07 -14.26
N TYR A 197 -12.19 -8.45 -14.34
CA TYR A 197 -13.20 -7.95 -13.41
C TYR A 197 -13.06 -8.52 -11.99
N ALA A 198 -12.38 -9.65 -11.82
CA ALA A 198 -12.12 -10.23 -10.50
C ALA A 198 -11.11 -9.38 -9.71
N LEU A 199 -9.94 -9.09 -10.30
CA LEU A 199 -8.95 -8.22 -9.68
C LEU A 199 -9.42 -6.77 -9.60
N PHE A 200 -10.21 -6.31 -10.58
CA PHE A 200 -10.88 -5.02 -10.49
C PHE A 200 -11.80 -4.93 -9.27
N ALA A 201 -12.62 -5.97 -9.01
CA ALA A 201 -13.47 -6.03 -7.83
C ALA A 201 -12.65 -6.05 -6.53
N LEU A 202 -11.53 -6.77 -6.49
CA LEU A 202 -10.61 -6.75 -5.34
C LEU A 202 -10.06 -5.34 -5.09
N ALA A 203 -9.63 -4.63 -6.14
CA ALA A 203 -9.15 -3.25 -6.01
C ALA A 203 -10.24 -2.32 -5.47
N VAL A 204 -11.48 -2.43 -5.98
CA VAL A 204 -12.65 -1.67 -5.49
C VAL A 204 -12.96 -2.01 -4.04
N ALA A 205 -12.90 -3.29 -3.65
CA ALA A 205 -13.12 -3.74 -2.27
C ALA A 205 -12.06 -3.17 -1.32
N CYS A 206 -10.80 -3.13 -1.72
CA CYS A 206 -9.72 -2.50 -0.95
C CYS A 206 -10.00 -1.02 -0.73
N VAL A 207 -10.34 -0.27 -1.78
CA VAL A 207 -10.68 1.17 -1.66
C VAL A 207 -11.88 1.35 -0.73
N GLY A 208 -12.94 0.55 -0.90
CA GLY A 208 -14.15 0.62 -0.07
C GLY A 208 -13.87 0.41 1.41
N SER A 209 -13.04 -0.59 1.76
CA SER A 209 -12.70 -0.92 3.15
C SER A 209 -11.72 0.06 3.79
N LEU A 210 -10.79 0.62 3.00
CA LEU A 210 -9.78 1.55 3.50
C LEU A 210 -10.35 2.94 3.83
N ILE A 211 -11.44 3.38 3.16
CA ILE A 211 -12.01 4.73 3.40
C ILE A 211 -12.56 4.89 4.82
N PRO A 212 -13.46 4.02 5.35
CA PRO A 212 -13.93 4.17 6.73
C PRO A 212 -12.79 4.06 7.73
N PHE A 213 -11.85 3.14 7.52
CA PHE A 213 -10.65 3.05 8.36
C PHE A 213 -9.83 4.35 8.34
N LEU A 214 -9.57 4.94 7.16
CA LEU A 214 -8.90 6.24 7.01
C LEU A 214 -9.58 7.33 7.83
N LEU A 215 -10.91 7.41 7.77
CA LEU A 215 -11.66 8.44 8.49
C LEU A 215 -11.44 8.34 10.00
N HIS A 216 -11.53 7.14 10.57
CA HIS A 216 -11.29 6.90 12.00
C HIS A 216 -9.82 7.10 12.40
N ASN A 217 -8.87 6.60 11.60
CA ASN A 217 -7.44 6.73 11.86
C ASN A 217 -6.98 8.18 11.82
N ALA A 218 -7.43 8.96 10.83
CA ALA A 218 -6.97 10.31 10.58
C ALA A 218 -7.70 11.36 11.44
N PHE A 219 -8.99 11.21 11.70
CA PHE A 219 -9.84 12.22 12.36
C PHE A 219 -10.38 11.79 13.72
N GLY A 220 -10.50 10.49 14.01
CA GLY A 220 -11.00 9.97 15.27
C GLY A 220 -10.07 10.25 16.44
N ILE A 221 -10.65 10.36 17.65
CA ILE A 221 -9.92 10.32 18.91
C ILE A 221 -10.39 9.12 19.74
N GLU A 222 -11.68 9.00 19.98
CA GLU A 222 -12.24 7.86 20.72
C GLU A 222 -12.37 6.63 19.84
N SER A 223 -12.64 6.82 18.56
CA SER A 223 -12.74 5.77 17.55
C SER A 223 -11.42 5.48 16.84
N LYS A 224 -10.33 6.18 17.19
CA LYS A 224 -9.02 6.01 16.56
C LYS A 224 -8.50 4.58 16.74
N MET A 225 -7.96 4.04 15.64
CA MET A 225 -7.29 2.75 15.62
C MET A 225 -6.14 2.79 14.61
N PHE A 226 -5.02 2.15 14.93
CA PHE A 226 -3.92 1.95 13.97
C PHE A 226 -4.20 0.72 13.10
N VAL A 227 -3.61 0.71 11.92
CA VAL A 227 -3.77 -0.40 10.99
C VAL A 227 -3.16 -1.68 11.57
N GLY A 228 -2.06 -1.55 12.31
CA GLY A 228 -1.27 -2.64 12.87
C GLY A 228 -0.52 -3.46 11.82
N ASP A 229 0.31 -4.38 12.28
CA ASP A 229 1.03 -5.28 11.38
C ASP A 229 0.08 -6.17 10.59
N GLY A 230 -1.06 -6.56 11.19
CA GLY A 230 -2.12 -7.31 10.50
C GLY A 230 -2.63 -6.62 9.24
N GLY A 231 -2.79 -5.30 9.27
CA GLY A 231 -3.29 -4.55 8.12
C GLY A 231 -2.23 -4.22 7.07
N SER A 232 -1.03 -3.85 7.51
CA SER A 232 0.06 -3.52 6.59
C SER A 232 0.57 -4.75 5.84
N LEU A 233 0.71 -5.90 6.51
CA LEU A 233 1.15 -7.15 5.89
C LEU A 233 0.11 -7.69 4.89
N GLN A 234 -1.19 -7.67 5.23
CA GLN A 234 -2.24 -8.13 4.30
C GLN A 234 -2.30 -7.27 3.03
N MET A 235 -2.25 -5.94 3.16
CA MET A 235 -2.24 -5.06 1.98
C MET A 235 -0.95 -5.21 1.19
N GLY A 236 0.16 -5.53 1.85
CA GLY A 236 1.40 -5.92 1.21
C GLY A 236 1.24 -7.14 0.30
N VAL A 237 0.50 -8.16 0.75
CA VAL A 237 0.15 -9.33 -0.08
C VAL A 237 -0.73 -8.90 -1.25
N VAL A 238 -1.80 -8.15 -1.01
CA VAL A 238 -2.73 -7.70 -2.08
C VAL A 238 -1.98 -6.93 -3.17
N LEU A 239 -1.18 -5.93 -2.80
CA LEU A 239 -0.44 -5.15 -3.78
C LEU A 239 0.65 -5.96 -4.48
N SER A 240 1.25 -6.94 -3.80
CA SER A 240 2.18 -7.87 -4.44
C SER A 240 1.49 -8.79 -5.46
N VAL A 241 0.27 -9.24 -5.16
CA VAL A 241 -0.54 -10.00 -6.13
C VAL A 241 -0.83 -9.14 -7.35
N PHE A 242 -1.24 -7.88 -7.19
CA PHE A 242 -1.46 -6.96 -8.30
C PHE A 242 -0.20 -6.79 -9.17
N VAL A 243 0.97 -6.66 -8.55
CA VAL A 243 2.26 -6.59 -9.25
C VAL A 243 2.55 -7.86 -10.02
N MET A 244 2.42 -9.03 -9.37
CA MET A 244 2.72 -10.31 -10.00
C MET A 244 1.75 -10.61 -11.14
N GLU A 245 0.47 -10.38 -10.95
CA GLU A 245 -0.55 -10.61 -11.99
C GLU A 245 -0.27 -9.77 -13.25
N VAL A 246 0.01 -8.48 -13.08
CA VAL A 246 0.35 -7.59 -14.21
C VAL A 246 1.61 -8.07 -14.94
N ILE A 247 2.55 -8.70 -14.25
CA ILE A 247 3.82 -9.18 -14.85
C ILE A 247 3.68 -10.56 -15.48
N CYS A 248 2.96 -11.50 -14.82
CA CYS A 248 2.94 -12.88 -15.30
C CYS A 248 1.81 -13.18 -16.29
N ASN A 249 0.69 -12.46 -16.24
CA ASN A 249 -0.47 -12.73 -17.08
C ASN A 249 -0.31 -12.09 -18.48
N PRO A 250 -0.31 -12.87 -19.56
CA PRO A 250 -0.11 -12.38 -20.93
C PRO A 250 -1.13 -11.35 -21.41
N SER A 251 -2.35 -11.33 -20.83
CA SER A 251 -3.40 -10.37 -21.22
C SER A 251 -2.97 -8.91 -21.00
N TYR A 252 -2.20 -8.64 -19.94
CA TYR A 252 -1.65 -7.30 -19.68
C TYR A 252 -0.55 -6.92 -20.68
N GLY A 253 0.19 -7.89 -21.21
CA GLY A 253 1.15 -7.66 -22.29
C GLY A 253 0.49 -7.08 -23.55
N ALA A 254 -0.71 -7.56 -23.91
CA ALA A 254 -1.47 -7.02 -25.03
C ALA A 254 -1.95 -5.57 -24.76
N VAL A 255 -2.41 -5.27 -23.56
CA VAL A 255 -2.78 -3.91 -23.14
C VAL A 255 -1.55 -2.98 -23.16
N ALA A 256 -0.43 -3.47 -22.65
CA ALA A 256 0.84 -2.76 -22.59
C ALA A 256 1.34 -2.37 -24.00
N HIS A 257 1.36 -3.32 -24.91
CA HIS A 257 1.78 -3.10 -26.30
C HIS A 257 0.89 -2.07 -27.02
N LYS A 258 -0.43 -2.18 -26.85
CA LYS A 258 -1.40 -1.25 -27.46
C LYS A 258 -1.26 0.18 -26.94
N SER A 259 -0.84 0.34 -25.69
CA SER A 259 -0.73 1.64 -25.01
C SER A 259 0.71 2.14 -24.88
N ASN A 260 1.69 1.44 -25.45
CA ASN A 260 3.13 1.72 -25.34
C ASN A 260 3.63 1.83 -23.88
N ILE A 261 3.00 1.13 -22.95
CA ILE A 261 3.40 1.10 -21.53
C ILE A 261 4.31 -0.12 -21.28
N ALA A 262 5.35 0.05 -20.49
CA ALA A 262 6.20 -1.04 -20.03
C ALA A 262 5.74 -1.50 -18.64
N LEU A 263 5.45 -2.80 -18.47
CA LEU A 263 4.80 -3.33 -17.26
C LEU A 263 5.70 -3.26 -16.03
N VAL A 264 6.99 -3.59 -16.15
CA VAL A 264 7.94 -3.52 -15.03
C VAL A 264 8.12 -2.08 -14.52
N PRO A 265 8.38 -1.07 -15.38
CA PRO A 265 8.36 0.33 -14.96
C PRO A 265 7.01 0.78 -14.37
N PHE A 266 5.90 0.31 -14.91
CA PHE A 266 4.56 0.61 -14.37
C PHE A 266 4.45 0.19 -12.91
N VAL A 267 4.66 -1.10 -12.62
CA VAL A 267 4.50 -1.62 -11.24
C VAL A 267 5.49 -0.98 -10.27
N LEU A 268 6.73 -0.71 -10.72
CA LEU A 268 7.72 -0.02 -9.90
C LEU A 268 7.31 1.44 -9.61
N SER A 269 6.73 2.15 -10.60
CA SER A 269 6.27 3.53 -10.42
C SER A 269 5.17 3.63 -9.37
N THR A 270 4.24 2.67 -9.34
CA THR A 270 3.11 2.67 -8.40
C THR A 270 3.53 2.46 -6.94
N LEU A 271 4.64 1.77 -6.70
CA LEU A 271 5.17 1.46 -5.38
C LEU A 271 6.48 2.21 -5.07
N SER A 272 6.81 3.24 -5.87
CA SER A 272 8.13 3.87 -5.82
C SER A 272 8.46 4.45 -4.46
N MET A 273 7.57 5.23 -3.84
CA MET A 273 7.89 5.92 -2.57
C MET A 273 8.20 4.94 -1.42
N PRO A 274 7.36 3.93 -1.08
CA PRO A 274 7.70 3.00 -0.01
C PRO A 274 8.95 2.16 -0.31
N VAL A 275 9.14 1.75 -1.57
CA VAL A 275 10.29 0.93 -1.97
C VAL A 275 11.59 1.74 -1.87
N PHE A 276 11.65 2.93 -2.46
CA PHE A 276 12.86 3.76 -2.47
C PHE A 276 13.19 4.34 -1.10
N ASP A 277 12.18 4.71 -0.28
CA ASP A 277 12.40 5.14 1.10
C ASP A 277 12.98 4.00 1.95
N THR A 278 12.46 2.78 1.81
CA THR A 278 12.98 1.60 2.49
C THR A 278 14.43 1.30 2.04
N LEU A 279 14.71 1.30 0.73
CA LEU A 279 16.06 1.10 0.20
C LEU A 279 17.04 2.17 0.71
N ARG A 280 16.61 3.43 0.78
CA ARG A 280 17.43 4.51 1.34
C ARG A 280 17.80 4.27 2.79
N VAL A 281 16.80 3.93 3.60
CA VAL A 281 17.02 3.69 5.02
C VAL A 281 17.91 2.47 5.24
N MET A 282 17.67 1.36 4.54
CA MET A 282 18.47 0.14 4.64
C MET A 282 19.93 0.38 4.22
N THR A 283 20.15 1.05 3.07
CA THR A 283 21.50 1.41 2.59
C THR A 283 22.23 2.32 3.57
N ALA A 284 21.55 3.32 4.12
CA ALA A 284 22.14 4.21 5.12
C ALA A 284 22.51 3.48 6.43
N ARG A 285 21.74 2.47 6.86
CA ARG A 285 22.05 1.63 8.02
C ARG A 285 23.25 0.74 7.76
N ILE A 286 23.28 0.04 6.63
CA ILE A 286 24.40 -0.82 6.22
C ILE A 286 25.70 0.01 6.16
N ALA A 287 25.67 1.19 5.56
CA ALA A 287 26.82 2.10 5.48
C ALA A 287 27.35 2.57 6.85
N ARG A 288 26.51 2.52 7.90
CA ARG A 288 26.89 2.84 9.29
C ARG A 288 27.26 1.60 10.12
N GLY A 289 27.27 0.40 9.54
CA GLY A 289 27.51 -0.87 10.25
C GLY A 289 26.35 -1.28 11.17
N ILE A 290 25.12 -0.77 10.95
CA ILE A 290 23.93 -1.06 11.73
C ILE A 290 23.08 -2.08 10.96
N SER A 291 22.44 -3.01 11.67
CA SER A 291 21.51 -3.96 11.05
C SER A 291 20.40 -3.23 10.29
N PRO A 292 20.13 -3.60 9.03
CA PRO A 292 19.07 -2.99 8.23
C PRO A 292 17.65 -3.21 8.81
N LEU A 293 17.48 -4.19 9.71
CA LEU A 293 16.20 -4.56 10.30
C LEU A 293 15.86 -3.78 11.58
N ILE A 294 16.76 -2.96 12.11
CA ILE A 294 16.48 -2.16 13.31
C ILE A 294 15.67 -0.93 12.92
N GLY A 295 14.48 -0.75 13.53
CA GLY A 295 13.63 0.42 13.30
C GLY A 295 14.27 1.74 13.79
N ASP A 296 14.13 2.81 13.02
CA ASP A 296 14.57 4.17 13.37
C ASP A 296 13.58 5.25 12.87
N LYS A 297 13.91 6.52 13.07
CA LYS A 297 13.10 7.68 12.64
C LYS A 297 13.65 8.36 11.37
N THR A 298 14.33 7.64 10.50
CA THR A 298 14.97 8.22 9.31
C THR A 298 14.10 8.14 8.05
N HIS A 299 12.92 7.52 8.11
CA HIS A 299 11.98 7.50 7.01
C HIS A 299 11.48 8.91 6.63
N LEU A 300 11.12 9.12 5.36
CA LEU A 300 10.74 10.42 4.80
C LEU A 300 9.54 11.04 5.53
N HIS A 301 8.58 10.23 5.97
CA HIS A 301 7.42 10.72 6.73
C HIS A 301 7.82 11.31 8.09
N HIS A 302 8.80 10.74 8.80
CA HIS A 302 9.33 11.32 10.03
C HIS A 302 10.03 12.66 9.76
N THR A 303 10.74 12.79 8.64
CA THR A 303 11.38 14.04 8.23
C THR A 303 10.34 15.13 8.01
N PHE A 304 9.25 14.85 7.28
CA PHE A 304 8.19 15.83 7.02
C PHE A 304 7.44 16.24 8.31
N ILE A 305 7.13 15.28 9.17
CA ILE A 305 6.52 15.59 10.48
C ILE A 305 7.49 16.42 11.34
N GLY A 306 8.79 16.11 11.30
CA GLY A 306 9.83 16.89 11.96
C GLY A 306 9.95 18.34 11.45
N LEU A 307 9.56 18.61 10.22
CA LEU A 307 9.42 19.95 9.65
C LEU A 307 8.12 20.66 10.08
N GLY A 308 7.26 20.03 10.92
CA GLY A 308 6.01 20.59 11.38
C GLY A 308 4.84 20.37 10.41
N ILE A 309 4.99 19.54 9.37
CA ILE A 309 3.88 19.11 8.51
C ILE A 309 2.96 18.19 9.33
N SER A 310 1.63 18.38 9.22
CA SER A 310 0.68 17.49 9.91
C SER A 310 0.72 16.07 9.36
N HIS A 311 0.26 15.07 10.11
CA HIS A 311 0.19 13.67 9.66
C HIS A 311 -0.55 13.56 8.32
N ILE A 312 -1.75 14.12 8.20
CA ILE A 312 -2.51 14.11 6.94
C ILE A 312 -1.78 14.88 5.83
N GLY A 313 -1.17 16.02 6.15
CA GLY A 313 -0.36 16.77 5.17
C GLY A 313 0.82 15.94 4.66
N THR A 314 1.48 15.20 5.54
CA THR A 314 2.55 14.27 5.19
C THR A 314 2.03 13.12 4.33
N ALA A 315 0.88 12.54 4.69
CA ALA A 315 0.23 11.47 3.95
C ALA A 315 -0.11 11.90 2.51
N VAL A 316 -0.75 13.04 2.36
CA VAL A 316 -1.08 13.61 1.04
C VAL A 316 0.19 13.93 0.25
N LEU A 317 1.20 14.54 0.88
CA LEU A 317 2.45 14.91 0.20
C LEU A 317 3.19 13.68 -0.34
N ILE A 318 3.38 12.63 0.47
CA ILE A 318 4.06 11.40 0.03
C ILE A 318 3.28 10.71 -1.10
N SER A 319 1.94 10.64 -0.98
CA SER A 319 1.10 10.06 -2.03
C SER A 319 1.17 10.89 -3.32
N LEU A 320 1.21 12.22 -3.25
CA LEU A 320 1.41 13.08 -4.41
C LEU A 320 2.80 12.88 -5.05
N LEU A 321 3.87 12.76 -4.24
CA LEU A 321 5.20 12.44 -4.76
C LEU A 321 5.20 11.10 -5.52
N ASN A 322 4.51 10.08 -4.99
CA ASN A 322 4.34 8.81 -5.69
C ASN A 322 3.59 8.99 -7.02
N LEU A 323 2.47 9.74 -7.02
CA LEU A 323 1.71 10.04 -8.23
C LEU A 323 2.51 10.85 -9.26
N MET A 324 3.45 11.70 -8.82
CA MET A 324 4.38 12.38 -9.73
C MET A 324 5.32 11.39 -10.43
N VAL A 325 5.82 10.35 -9.75
CA VAL A 325 6.62 9.29 -10.39
C VAL A 325 5.77 8.52 -11.41
N VAL A 326 4.53 8.15 -11.05
CA VAL A 326 3.59 7.51 -11.99
C VAL A 326 3.31 8.40 -13.19
N GLY A 327 3.09 9.70 -12.97
CA GLY A 327 2.88 10.67 -14.04
C GLY A 327 4.09 10.81 -14.97
N ALA A 328 5.29 10.86 -14.41
CA ALA A 328 6.53 10.93 -15.20
C ALA A 328 6.74 9.66 -16.04
N TRP A 329 6.49 8.48 -15.44
CA TRP A 329 6.48 7.21 -16.17
C TRP A 329 5.48 7.25 -17.33
N TYR A 330 4.21 7.61 -17.05
CA TYR A 330 3.16 7.66 -18.06
C TYR A 330 3.48 8.62 -19.20
N LEU A 331 3.99 9.81 -18.89
CA LEU A 331 4.43 10.78 -19.90
C LEU A 331 5.58 10.22 -20.75
N SER A 332 6.53 9.50 -20.18
CA SER A 332 7.61 8.87 -20.95
C SER A 332 7.07 7.81 -21.90
N ALA A 333 6.10 7.00 -21.43
CA ALA A 333 5.42 6.02 -22.26
C ALA A 333 4.67 6.65 -23.44
N GLN A 334 3.89 7.71 -23.20
CA GLN A 334 3.15 8.42 -24.25
C GLN A 334 4.07 9.09 -25.28
N ASN A 335 5.28 9.44 -24.90
CA ASN A 335 6.31 9.99 -25.83
C ASN A 335 7.09 8.89 -26.58
N GLY A 336 6.67 7.63 -26.52
CA GLY A 336 7.28 6.53 -27.26
C GLY A 336 8.60 6.02 -26.69
N ALA A 337 8.88 6.28 -25.40
CA ALA A 337 10.08 5.78 -24.75
C ALA A 337 10.11 4.24 -24.70
N SER A 338 11.29 3.64 -24.91
CA SER A 338 11.49 2.20 -24.73
C SER A 338 11.29 1.78 -23.26
N ALA A 339 11.09 0.49 -23.01
CA ALA A 339 10.93 -0.05 -21.66
C ALA A 339 12.08 0.34 -20.72
N ASP A 340 13.33 0.31 -21.22
CA ASP A 340 14.51 0.68 -20.45
C ASP A 340 14.49 2.17 -20.08
N VAL A 341 14.13 3.05 -21.02
CA VAL A 341 14.02 4.49 -20.76
C VAL A 341 12.91 4.79 -19.77
N GLN A 342 11.74 4.13 -19.91
CA GLN A 342 10.66 4.25 -18.92
C GLN A 342 11.14 3.85 -17.52
N LEU A 343 11.91 2.75 -17.40
CA LEU A 343 12.48 2.33 -16.11
C LEU A 343 13.46 3.38 -15.54
N TYR A 344 14.35 3.90 -16.37
CA TYR A 344 15.33 4.91 -15.91
C TYR A 344 14.64 6.21 -15.48
N VAL A 345 13.54 6.60 -16.13
CA VAL A 345 12.70 7.73 -15.70
C VAL A 345 12.10 7.47 -14.33
N VAL A 346 11.54 6.27 -14.08
CA VAL A 346 10.98 5.89 -12.77
C VAL A 346 12.05 5.94 -11.69
N ILE A 347 13.20 5.28 -11.91
CA ILE A 347 14.29 5.25 -10.95
C ILE A 347 14.82 6.67 -10.67
N GLY A 348 15.07 7.45 -11.72
CA GLY A 348 15.59 8.81 -11.59
C GLY A 348 14.64 9.74 -10.83
N CYS A 349 13.34 9.70 -11.15
CA CYS A 349 12.31 10.46 -10.44
C CYS A 349 12.18 10.01 -8.98
N ALA A 350 12.15 8.70 -8.71
CA ALA A 350 12.06 8.19 -7.36
C ALA A 350 13.27 8.58 -6.50
N LEU A 351 14.49 8.44 -7.04
CA LEU A 351 15.69 8.90 -6.36
C LEU A 351 15.67 10.41 -6.10
N LEU A 352 15.22 11.20 -7.04
CA LEU A 352 15.12 12.65 -6.88
C LEU A 352 14.09 13.05 -5.81
N LEU A 353 12.90 12.44 -5.86
CA LEU A 353 11.77 12.81 -5.01
C LEU A 353 11.82 12.18 -3.61
N ASP A 354 12.54 11.09 -3.41
CA ASP A 354 12.77 10.50 -2.08
C ASP A 354 14.16 10.90 -1.53
N TRP A 355 15.23 10.35 -2.09
CA TRP A 355 16.60 10.57 -1.63
C TRP A 355 17.01 12.05 -1.76
N GLY A 356 16.72 12.67 -2.91
CA GLY A 356 17.04 14.06 -3.17
C GLY A 356 16.40 15.00 -2.14
N ILE A 357 15.10 14.84 -1.89
CA ILE A 357 14.37 15.65 -0.89
C ILE A 357 14.94 15.40 0.51
N TYR A 358 15.11 14.12 0.91
CA TYR A 358 15.64 13.78 2.21
C TYR A 358 17.01 14.40 2.47
N TYR A 359 17.98 14.18 1.57
CA TYR A 359 19.34 14.69 1.77
C TYR A 359 19.42 16.22 1.64
N THR A 360 18.57 16.84 0.83
CA THR A 360 18.45 18.31 0.77
C THR A 360 17.99 18.87 2.11
N ILE A 361 16.96 18.28 2.74
CA ILE A 361 16.51 18.72 4.07
C ILE A 361 17.61 18.53 5.12
N GLN A 362 18.32 17.40 5.10
CA GLN A 362 19.44 17.17 6.02
C GLN A 362 20.59 18.17 5.82
N LEU A 363 20.87 18.55 4.57
CA LEU A 363 21.87 19.55 4.24
C LEU A 363 21.45 20.94 4.73
N LEU A 364 20.21 21.33 4.51
CA LEU A 364 19.65 22.60 4.98
C LEU A 364 19.66 22.68 6.51
N ASP A 365 19.32 21.60 7.22
CA ASP A 365 19.41 21.54 8.70
C ASP A 365 20.85 21.75 9.20
N ARG A 366 21.85 21.28 8.46
CA ARG A 366 23.28 21.47 8.81
C ARG A 366 23.78 22.88 8.50
N LEU A 367 23.41 23.41 7.32
CA LEU A 367 23.92 24.72 6.86
C LEU A 367 23.18 25.89 7.50
N TYR A 368 21.87 25.74 7.77
CA TYR A 368 20.98 26.80 8.20
C TYR A 368 20.11 26.39 9.42
N PRO A 369 20.71 25.94 10.54
CA PRO A 369 19.97 25.36 11.67
C PRO A 369 18.95 26.34 12.29
N GLU A 370 19.31 27.62 12.43
CA GLU A 370 18.42 28.62 13.00
C GLU A 370 17.20 28.91 12.10
N GLN A 371 17.42 29.02 10.80
CA GLN A 371 16.36 29.26 9.83
C GLN A 371 15.38 28.08 9.78
N MET A 372 15.91 26.84 9.80
CA MET A 372 15.10 25.63 9.84
C MET A 372 14.31 25.52 11.14
N GLN A 373 14.88 25.89 12.27
CA GLN A 373 14.17 25.94 13.54
C GLN A 373 13.05 27.00 13.53
N ARG A 374 13.32 28.21 13.02
CA ARG A 374 12.30 29.26 12.85
C ARG A 374 11.15 28.80 11.93
N ALA A 375 11.46 28.11 10.83
CA ALA A 375 10.45 27.57 9.91
C ALA A 375 9.57 26.51 10.59
N ARG A 376 10.14 25.62 11.42
CA ARG A 376 9.42 24.63 12.22
C ARG A 376 8.47 25.31 13.23
N ILE A 377 8.94 26.33 13.96
CA ILE A 377 8.15 27.09 14.93
C ILE A 377 7.01 27.82 14.22
N TRP A 378 7.33 28.59 13.15
CA TRP A 378 6.33 29.32 12.37
C TRP A 378 5.20 28.41 11.88
N LYS A 379 5.54 27.22 11.34
CA LYS A 379 4.57 26.25 10.84
C LYS A 379 3.73 25.62 11.97
N SER A 380 4.30 25.43 13.16
CA SER A 380 3.55 24.97 14.34
C SER A 380 2.52 25.98 14.84
N GLU A 381 2.82 27.27 14.73
CA GLU A 381 1.96 28.39 15.12
C GLU A 381 0.87 28.68 14.08
N HIS A 382 1.20 28.54 12.75
CA HIS A 382 0.30 28.82 11.64
C HIS A 382 -0.34 27.57 11.06
N ARG A 383 -0.85 26.68 11.92
CA ARG A 383 -1.59 25.51 11.47
C ARG A 383 -2.90 25.93 10.80
N PRO A 384 -3.28 25.32 9.66
CA PRO A 384 -4.55 25.62 9.00
C PRO A 384 -5.72 25.40 9.95
N SER A 385 -6.79 26.18 9.76
CA SER A 385 -8.00 26.15 10.58
C SER A 385 -8.45 24.72 10.83
N ARG A 386 -8.58 24.34 12.13
CA ARG A 386 -9.05 23.02 12.55
C ARG A 386 -10.54 22.78 12.33
N ARG A 387 -11.29 23.74 11.78
CA ARG A 387 -12.76 23.65 11.64
C ARG A 387 -13.22 22.38 10.89
N ILE A 388 -12.59 22.07 9.76
CA ILE A 388 -12.91 20.84 9.01
C ILE A 388 -12.54 19.61 9.81
N PHE A 389 -11.38 19.62 10.46
CA PHE A 389 -10.92 18.53 11.30
C PHE A 389 -11.86 18.28 12.47
N ASP A 390 -12.27 19.34 13.19
CA ASP A 390 -13.20 19.26 14.31
C ASP A 390 -14.61 18.83 13.88
N PHE A 391 -15.04 19.23 12.68
CA PHE A 391 -16.29 18.78 12.08
C PHE A 391 -16.26 17.28 11.77
N MET A 392 -15.22 16.82 11.04
CA MET A 392 -15.04 15.40 10.71
C MET A 392 -14.93 14.55 11.97
N ARG A 393 -14.18 14.98 12.96
CA ARG A 393 -14.05 14.32 14.26
C ARG A 393 -15.40 14.11 14.94
N LYS A 394 -16.26 15.15 14.98
CA LYS A 394 -17.60 15.04 15.60
C LYS A 394 -18.49 14.00 14.91
N ILE A 395 -18.30 13.78 13.63
CA ILE A 395 -19.04 12.75 12.88
C ILE A 395 -18.44 11.37 13.20
N VAL A 396 -17.14 11.23 13.07
CA VAL A 396 -16.42 9.94 13.15
C VAL A 396 -16.47 9.34 14.57
N ASP A 397 -16.35 10.18 15.63
CA ASP A 397 -16.43 9.69 17.02
C ASP A 397 -17.86 9.40 17.50
N LYS A 398 -18.91 9.70 16.68
CA LYS A 398 -20.30 9.37 16.99
C LYS A 398 -20.75 8.04 16.39
N ILE A 399 -20.07 7.60 15.36
CA ILE A 399 -20.31 6.32 14.68
C ILE A 399 -19.56 5.23 15.45
#